data_440548eb8e41c7544bdb46d769adbc74
#
_entry.id   440548eb8e41c7544bdb46d769adbc74
#
_cell.length_a   1.000
_cell.length_b   1.000
_cell.length_c   1.000
_cell.angle_alpha   90.00
_cell.angle_beta   90.00
_cell.angle_gamma   90.00
#
_symmetry.space_group_name_H-M   'P 1'
#
loop_
_entity.id
_entity.type
_entity.pdbx_description
1 polymer ?
#
loop_
_entity_poly.entity_id
_entity_poly.type
_entity_poly.pdbx_seq_one_letter_code
_entity_poly.pdbx_strand_id
1 'polypeptide(L)'
;REVVVFEKEGKTHVGRVVARGGDTVEIREDALLQINGNAIVENEIYYSTEPYEEGIKYPVTLTDEGVFILCDYREGAKDSRYFGPVTKKELKGTVITAIRRSGI
;
A
#
# COMPACT_ATOMS: atom_id res chain seq x y z
N ARG A 1 8.77 -5.14 4.84
CA ARG A 1 7.44 -5.10 4.20
C ARG A 1 7.47 -5.78 2.86
N GLU A 2 6.45 -6.57 2.60
CA GLU A 2 6.40 -7.35 1.38
C GLU A 2 6.02 -6.51 0.18
N VAL A 3 6.61 -6.84 -0.95
CA VAL A 3 6.17 -6.33 -2.24
C VAL A 3 5.35 -7.44 -2.88
N VAL A 4 4.13 -7.11 -3.30
CA VAL A 4 3.20 -8.12 -3.80
C VAL A 4 2.69 -7.75 -5.19
N VAL A 5 2.22 -8.77 -5.89
CA VAL A 5 1.51 -8.61 -7.16
C VAL A 5 0.03 -8.83 -6.88
N PHE A 6 -0.81 -7.95 -7.38
CA PHE A 6 -2.25 -8.07 -7.14
C PHE A 6 -3.03 -7.60 -8.36
N GLU A 7 -4.31 -7.95 -8.40
CA GLU A 7 -5.19 -7.56 -9.49
C GLU A 7 -6.29 -6.63 -8.99
N LYS A 8 -6.47 -5.54 -9.71
CA LYS A 8 -7.56 -4.60 -9.48
C LYS A 8 -8.01 -4.04 -10.83
N GLU A 9 -9.31 -3.93 -11.00
CA GLU A 9 -9.89 -3.34 -12.19
C GLU A 9 -9.40 -4.03 -13.48
N GLY A 10 -9.23 -5.34 -13.41
CA GLY A 10 -8.81 -6.11 -14.56
C GLY A 10 -7.35 -5.96 -14.94
N LYS A 11 -6.55 -5.34 -14.09
CA LYS A 11 -5.14 -5.11 -14.38
C LYS A 11 -4.27 -5.65 -13.25
N THR A 12 -3.04 -5.99 -13.61
CA THR A 12 -2.04 -6.47 -12.66
C THR A 12 -1.21 -5.31 -12.18
N HIS A 13 -1.02 -5.25 -10.88
CA HIS A 13 -0.26 -4.18 -10.23
C HIS A 13 0.79 -4.76 -9.30
N VAL A 14 1.78 -3.95 -8.97
CA VAL A 14 2.81 -4.31 -8.00
C VAL A 14 2.86 -3.21 -6.96
N GLY A 15 2.95 -3.56 -5.69
CA GLY A 15 3.04 -2.57 -4.64
C GLY A 15 3.51 -3.17 -3.33
N ARG A 16 3.69 -2.31 -2.35
CA ARG A 16 4.24 -2.69 -1.05
C ARG A 16 3.12 -2.69 0.00
N VAL A 17 3.02 -3.78 0.75
CA VAL A 17 2.03 -3.88 1.82
C VAL A 17 2.49 -3.00 2.98
N VAL A 18 1.64 -2.05 3.37
CA VAL A 18 1.96 -1.16 4.51
C VAL A 18 1.06 -1.44 5.71
N ALA A 19 -0.07 -2.12 5.52
CA ALA A 19 -0.96 -2.45 6.62
C ALA A 19 -1.74 -3.72 6.28
N ARG A 20 -2.18 -4.42 7.30
CA ARG A 20 -2.87 -5.71 7.16
C ARG A 20 -4.14 -5.72 8.00
N GLY A 21 -4.87 -6.80 7.91
CA GLY A 21 -6.15 -6.94 8.57
C GLY A 21 -6.15 -6.51 10.02
N GLY A 22 -7.14 -5.74 10.40
CA GLY A 22 -7.27 -5.19 11.73
C GLY A 22 -6.64 -3.81 11.89
N ASP A 23 -5.70 -3.45 11.01
CA ASP A 23 -5.05 -2.14 11.11
C ASP A 23 -5.98 -1.03 10.63
N THR A 24 -5.83 0.14 11.23
CA THR A 24 -6.51 1.36 10.79
C THR A 24 -5.49 2.24 10.10
N VAL A 25 -5.79 2.62 8.87
CA VAL A 25 -4.89 3.41 8.03
C VAL A 25 -5.43 4.81 7.89
N GLU A 26 -4.57 5.80 8.05
CA GLU A 26 -4.92 7.18 7.76
C GLU A 26 -3.77 7.83 7.00
N ILE A 27 -4.13 8.62 5.98
CA ILE A 27 -3.17 9.47 5.28
C ILE A 27 -3.71 10.88 5.41
N ARG A 28 -2.95 11.73 6.09
CA ARG A 28 -3.41 13.07 6.40
C ARG A 28 -3.06 14.04 5.28
N GLU A 29 -3.66 15.22 5.34
CA GLU A 29 -3.43 16.23 4.31
C GLU A 29 -1.98 16.69 4.26
N ASP A 30 -1.24 16.49 5.35
CA ASP A 30 0.19 16.80 5.37
C ASP A 30 1.03 15.64 4.81
N ALA A 31 0.39 14.69 4.15
CA ALA A 31 1.04 13.54 3.51
C ALA A 31 1.70 12.60 4.50
N LEU A 32 1.18 12.54 5.71
CA LEU A 32 1.71 11.67 6.75
C LEU A 32 0.90 10.38 6.82
N LEU A 33 1.58 9.26 6.57
CA LEU A 33 0.97 7.94 6.67
C LEU A 33 0.96 7.50 8.13
N GLN A 34 -0.21 7.12 8.63
CA GLN A 34 -0.35 6.61 9.99
C GLN A 34 -1.00 5.24 9.97
N ILE A 35 -0.46 4.33 10.76
CA ILE A 35 -1.02 3.01 10.97
C ILE A 35 -1.34 2.89 12.44
N ASN A 36 -2.61 2.67 12.78
CA ASN A 36 -3.09 2.58 14.15
C ASN A 36 -2.69 3.82 14.98
N GLY A 37 -2.73 4.98 14.34
CA GLY A 37 -2.43 6.23 15.02
C GLY A 37 -0.95 6.59 15.10
N ASN A 38 -0.07 5.72 14.60
CA ASN A 38 1.37 5.96 14.68
C ASN A 38 1.92 6.34 13.32
N ALA A 39 2.67 7.43 13.26
CA ALA A 39 3.31 7.84 12.02
C ALA A 39 4.35 6.80 11.61
N ILE A 40 4.37 6.48 10.33
CA ILE A 40 5.27 5.48 9.79
C ILE A 40 6.43 6.18 9.08
N VAL A 41 7.64 5.85 9.50
CA VAL A 41 8.85 6.36 8.86
C VAL A 41 9.25 5.37 7.78
N GLU A 42 9.33 5.86 6.55
CA GLU A 42 9.68 5.02 5.41
C GLU A 42 11.02 5.49 4.86
N ASN A 43 12.08 4.80 5.25
CA ASN A 43 13.44 5.27 4.98
C ASN A 43 13.82 5.36 3.52
N GLU A 44 13.16 4.57 2.68
CA GLU A 44 13.51 4.53 1.26
C GLU A 44 12.45 5.13 0.36
N ILE A 45 11.52 5.88 0.95
CA ILE A 45 10.47 6.55 0.19
C ILE A 45 10.75 8.05 0.23
N TYR A 46 10.97 8.60 -0.94
CA TYR A 46 11.38 10.01 -1.05
C TYR A 46 10.26 10.93 -1.52
N TYR A 47 9.08 10.37 -1.75
CA TYR A 47 7.94 11.13 -2.26
C TYR A 47 6.88 11.24 -1.18
N SER A 48 6.15 12.35 -1.19
CA SER A 48 5.04 12.52 -0.26
C SER A 48 3.94 11.51 -0.52
N THR A 49 3.33 11.00 0.55
CA THR A 49 2.21 10.08 0.43
C THR A 49 0.92 10.88 0.53
N GLU A 50 0.49 11.45 -0.59
CA GLU A 50 -0.68 12.30 -0.61
C GLU A 50 -1.97 11.50 -0.59
N PRO A 51 -2.98 11.94 0.15
CA PRO A 51 -4.30 11.34 0.00
C PRO A 51 -4.90 11.85 -1.31
N TYR A 52 -5.62 10.99 -2.01
CA TYR A 52 -6.24 11.38 -3.27
C TYR A 52 -7.63 11.95 -3.01
N GLU A 53 -7.95 13.08 -3.66
CA GLU A 53 -9.27 13.68 -3.50
C GLU A 53 -10.37 12.75 -3.93
N GLU A 54 -10.15 12.04 -5.01
CA GLU A 54 -11.14 11.12 -5.56
C GLU A 54 -10.91 9.69 -5.15
N GLY A 55 -10.06 9.48 -4.16
CA GLY A 55 -9.77 8.16 -3.66
C GLY A 55 -10.69 7.78 -2.52
N ILE A 56 -10.19 6.90 -1.68
CA ILE A 56 -10.97 6.43 -0.53
C ILE A 56 -10.97 7.47 0.58
N LYS A 57 -11.87 7.28 1.50
CA LYS A 57 -11.96 8.17 2.66
C LYS A 57 -11.20 7.58 3.84
N TYR A 58 -10.63 8.44 4.65
CA TYR A 58 -9.85 8.04 5.81
C TYR A 58 -10.54 8.47 7.09
N PRO A 59 -10.31 7.80 8.21
CA PRO A 59 -9.49 6.59 8.31
C PRO A 59 -10.20 5.37 7.74
N VAL A 60 -9.44 4.35 7.36
CA VAL A 60 -10.00 3.09 6.90
C VAL A 60 -9.45 1.96 7.77
N THR A 61 -10.34 1.13 8.30
CA THR A 61 -9.97 -0.03 9.10
C THR A 61 -10.08 -1.27 8.24
N LEU A 62 -8.99 -2.02 8.16
CA LEU A 62 -8.95 -3.18 7.28
C LEU A 62 -9.66 -4.36 7.93
N THR A 63 -10.37 -5.13 7.09
CA THR A 63 -10.94 -6.40 7.55
C THR A 63 -9.83 -7.43 7.62
N ASP A 64 -10.14 -8.61 8.18
CA ASP A 64 -9.15 -9.68 8.28
C ASP A 64 -8.60 -10.12 6.94
N GLU A 65 -9.38 -9.89 5.86
CA GLU A 65 -8.98 -10.30 4.52
C GLU A 65 -8.32 -9.18 3.73
N GLY A 66 -8.14 -8.02 4.32
CA GLY A 66 -7.68 -6.85 3.60
C GLY A 66 -6.23 -6.50 3.87
N VAL A 67 -5.58 -5.95 2.85
CA VAL A 67 -4.27 -5.34 3.01
C VAL A 67 -4.30 -3.98 2.34
N PHE A 68 -3.49 -3.06 2.83
CA PHE A 68 -3.37 -1.74 2.23
C PHE A 68 -2.01 -1.67 1.55
N ILE A 69 -2.02 -1.34 0.27
CA ILE A 69 -0.83 -1.43 -0.58
C ILE A 69 -0.53 -0.07 -1.18
N LEU A 70 0.71 0.35 -1.08
CA LEU A 70 1.17 1.59 -1.70
C LEU A 70 2.29 1.27 -2.68
N CYS A 71 2.31 2.00 -3.78
CA CYS A 71 3.44 1.95 -4.69
C CYS A 71 4.57 2.77 -4.09
N ASP A 72 5.81 2.36 -4.31
CA ASP A 72 6.94 3.11 -3.77
C ASP A 72 7.06 4.50 -4.40
N TYR A 73 6.76 4.60 -5.69
CA TYR A 73 6.68 5.90 -6.34
C TYR A 73 5.28 6.46 -6.06
N ARG A 74 5.18 7.36 -5.10
CA ARG A 74 3.91 7.77 -4.52
C ARG A 74 3.13 8.79 -5.34
N GLU A 75 3.74 9.42 -6.31
CA GLU A 75 3.09 10.49 -7.07
C GLU A 75 2.23 9.91 -8.18
N GLY A 76 0.92 10.05 -8.04
CA GLY A 76 -0.01 9.64 -9.09
C GLY A 76 -0.20 8.14 -9.28
N ALA A 77 0.35 7.33 -8.39
CA ALA A 77 0.24 5.88 -8.54
C ALA A 77 -1.18 5.40 -8.25
N LYS A 78 -1.60 4.36 -8.94
CA LYS A 78 -2.87 3.70 -8.64
C LYS A 78 -2.61 2.58 -7.65
N ASP A 79 -2.85 2.85 -6.40
CA ASP A 79 -2.67 1.90 -5.32
C ASP A 79 -3.88 1.97 -4.40
N SER A 80 -3.76 1.50 -3.14
CA SER A 80 -4.91 1.49 -2.24
C SER A 80 -5.46 2.86 -1.93
N ARG A 81 -4.71 3.94 -2.15
CA ARG A 81 -5.25 5.29 -1.99
C ARG A 81 -6.35 5.56 -3.02
N TYR A 82 -6.28 4.89 -4.15
CA TYR A 82 -7.23 5.08 -5.24
C TYR A 82 -8.39 4.08 -5.15
N PHE A 83 -8.10 2.78 -5.06
CA PHE A 83 -9.17 1.77 -5.11
C PHE A 83 -9.45 1.08 -3.77
N GLY A 84 -8.82 1.52 -2.68
CA GLY A 84 -9.10 0.96 -1.37
C GLY A 84 -8.31 -0.29 -1.07
N PRO A 85 -8.63 -0.95 0.05
CA PRO A 85 -7.90 -2.15 0.44
C PRO A 85 -8.00 -3.25 -0.60
N VAL A 86 -6.95 -4.05 -0.69
CA VAL A 86 -6.89 -5.20 -1.59
C VAL A 86 -7.18 -6.44 -0.76
N THR A 87 -8.03 -7.32 -1.27
CA THR A 87 -8.36 -8.55 -0.55
C THR A 87 -7.37 -9.65 -0.85
N LYS A 88 -7.34 -10.66 -0.01
CA LYS A 88 -6.43 -11.79 -0.22
C LYS A 88 -6.71 -12.49 -1.54
N LYS A 89 -7.96 -12.48 -2.01
CA LYS A 89 -8.29 -13.10 -3.29
C LYS A 89 -7.66 -12.37 -4.46
N GLU A 90 -7.40 -11.08 -4.29
CA GLU A 90 -6.80 -10.27 -5.34
C GLU A 90 -5.29 -10.34 -5.34
N LEU A 91 -4.69 -10.90 -4.30
CA LEU A 91 -3.24 -11.07 -4.24
C LEU A 91 -2.83 -12.25 -5.11
N LYS A 92 -1.82 -12.04 -5.93
CA LYS A 92 -1.35 -13.07 -6.86
C LYS A 92 0.01 -13.65 -6.50
N GLY A 93 0.79 -12.93 -5.72
CA GLY A 93 2.08 -13.45 -5.31
C GLY A 93 2.93 -12.40 -4.63
N THR A 94 4.08 -12.84 -4.15
CA THR A 94 5.04 -11.98 -3.49
C THR A 94 6.27 -11.87 -4.37
N VAL A 95 6.76 -10.65 -4.54
CA VAL A 95 7.98 -10.45 -5.31
C VAL A 95 9.16 -10.96 -4.48
N ILE A 96 9.95 -11.85 -5.08
CA ILE A 96 11.08 -12.44 -4.40
C ILE A 96 12.25 -11.48 -4.46
N THR A 97 12.61 -10.96 -3.32
CA THR A 97 13.69 -9.98 -3.28
C THR A 97 15.06 -10.64 -3.25
N ALA A 98 15.11 -11.93 -2.98
CA ALA A 98 16.38 -12.61 -2.98
C ALA A 98 17.09 -12.57 -4.33
N ILE A 99 16.32 -12.31 -5.36
CA ILE A 99 16.89 -12.20 -6.69
C ILE A 99 18.02 -11.22 -6.76
N ARG A 100 17.89 -10.15 -6.06
CA ARG A 100 18.90 -9.12 -6.15
C ARG A 100 20.23 -9.61 -5.62
N ARG A 101 20.22 -10.67 -4.93
CA ARG A 101 21.46 -11.13 -4.42
C ARG A 101 22.13 -12.04 -5.31
N SER A 102 21.52 -12.42 -6.31
CA SER A 102 22.24 -13.30 -7.16
C SER A 102 23.12 -12.50 -7.92
N GLY A 103 22.78 -11.52 -7.92
CA GLY A 103 23.74 -10.72 -8.41
C GLY A 103 24.75 -10.60 -7.44
N ILE A 104 24.46 -10.98 -6.82
CA ILE A 104 24.81 -11.16 -5.85
C ILE A 104 26.08 -11.74 -5.78
#